data_7314e27e5d3eac6f118ddb1eba63a806
#
_entry.id   7314e27e5d3eac6f118ddb1eba63a806
#
_cell.length_a   1.000
_cell.length_b   1.000
_cell.length_c   1.000
_cell.angle_alpha   90.00
_cell.angle_beta   90.00
_cell.angle_gamma   90.00
#
_symmetry.space_group_name_H-M   'P 1'
#
loop_
_entity.id
_entity.type
_entity.pdbx_description
1 polymer ?
#
loop_
_entity_poly.entity_id
_entity_poly.type
_entity_poly.pdbx_seq_one_letter_code
_entity_poly.pdbx_strand_id
1 'polypeptide(L)'
;MRSRNPVFSRRGFSRDNGYAGFNTAPQAGGPAVATQGNPYAQPTGNPYAQNPYAQNPYAQQDLQYGAPPQAPATTGRMTIDDVVLRTASTLGVLILTAALSWALLPVDDANISRSYGIGIGAALIGMVLAFVQSFKRKASPALILTYAAFEGVFLGVVSNIVDNRIADGAAMQAVIGTMAVFTGVLIAYKAGWIRVNRRFYGFVMAAALGFILLMAVNLLFAVFGGGDGLGFRSGALGVVFGVIGIILGACFLALDFKQVEDGVAYGAPREEAWLAAFGLTLTLVWIYMEFLRLLSILNSSD
;
A
#
# COMPACT_ATOMS: atom_id res chain seq x y z
N MET A 1 29.10 -26.43 4.41
CA MET A 1 28.62 -25.70 3.20
C MET A 1 28.68 -24.22 3.49
N ARG A 2 29.46 -23.44 2.72
CA ARG A 2 29.52 -21.97 2.87
C ARG A 2 28.35 -21.36 2.11
N SER A 3 27.48 -20.63 2.82
CA SER A 3 26.40 -19.85 2.19
C SER A 3 26.99 -18.75 1.33
N ARG A 4 26.58 -18.65 0.05
CA ARG A 4 26.97 -17.57 -0.87
C ARG A 4 26.09 -16.31 -0.73
N ASN A 5 25.24 -16.24 0.27
CA ASN A 5 24.40 -15.08 0.49
C ASN A 5 25.20 -13.95 1.16
N PRO A 6 25.33 -12.77 0.54
CA PRO A 6 26.13 -11.66 1.07
C PRO A 6 25.62 -11.12 2.40
N VAL A 7 24.38 -11.42 2.81
CA VAL A 7 23.81 -11.03 4.11
C VAL A 7 24.49 -11.81 5.24
N PHE A 8 24.88 -13.07 5.01
CA PHE A 8 25.53 -13.93 6.00
C PHE A 8 27.05 -13.86 5.97
N SER A 9 27.66 -13.07 5.05
CA SER A 9 29.10 -12.85 4.96
C SER A 9 29.58 -11.59 5.69
N ARG A 10 28.67 -10.79 6.27
CA ARG A 10 29.04 -9.62 7.08
C ARG A 10 29.67 -10.05 8.41
N ARG A 11 30.74 -9.35 8.81
CA ARG A 11 31.47 -9.54 10.07
C ARG A 11 30.56 -9.45 11.30
N GLY A 12 29.87 -10.36 11.69
CA GLY A 12 28.94 -10.46 12.82
C GLY A 12 28.30 -11.82 12.87
N PHE A 13 28.40 -12.57 11.76
CA PHE A 13 27.89 -13.94 11.66
C PHE A 13 29.01 -14.96 11.42
N SER A 14 30.28 -14.58 11.68
CA SER A 14 31.39 -15.53 11.58
C SER A 14 31.44 -16.39 12.84
N ARG A 15 31.65 -17.69 12.62
CA ARG A 15 31.70 -18.72 13.65
C ARG A 15 32.85 -18.56 14.68
N ASP A 16 33.72 -17.58 14.46
CA ASP A 16 34.94 -17.43 15.28
C ASP A 16 34.70 -16.71 16.61
N ASN A 17 33.54 -16.11 16.85
CA ASN A 17 33.20 -15.41 18.10
C ASN A 17 32.09 -16.09 18.93
N GLY A 18 31.81 -17.38 18.72
CA GLY A 18 31.01 -18.23 19.62
C GLY A 18 29.58 -17.84 19.93
N TYR A 19 29.14 -16.61 19.65
CA TYR A 19 27.79 -16.10 19.89
C TYR A 19 27.35 -15.13 18.82
N ALA A 20 26.17 -15.34 18.28
CA ALA A 20 25.54 -14.49 17.29
C ALA A 20 25.15 -13.14 17.95
N GLY A 21 26.09 -12.19 18.00
CA GLY A 21 25.80 -10.77 18.19
C GLY A 21 25.08 -10.30 19.47
N PHE A 22 24.88 -11.19 20.45
CA PHE A 22 24.30 -10.83 21.74
C PHE A 22 25.41 -10.72 22.76
N ASN A 23 25.87 -9.50 23.02
CA ASN A 23 26.75 -9.19 24.15
C ASN A 23 25.90 -9.34 25.41
N THR A 24 25.94 -10.49 26.05
CA THR A 24 25.50 -10.61 27.44
C THR A 24 26.56 -9.98 28.33
N ALA A 25 26.46 -8.66 28.53
CA ALA A 25 27.08 -8.07 29.68
C ALA A 25 26.47 -8.78 30.91
N PRO A 26 27.29 -9.17 31.90
CA PRO A 26 26.76 -9.80 33.10
C PRO A 26 25.85 -8.81 33.83
N GLN A 27 24.57 -9.10 33.87
CA GLN A 27 23.54 -8.34 34.55
C GLN A 27 23.75 -8.58 36.05
N ALA A 28 24.36 -7.61 36.71
CA ALA A 28 24.45 -7.59 38.14
C ALA A 28 23.06 -7.36 38.75
N GLY A 29 22.55 -8.33 39.53
CA GLY A 29 21.48 -8.14 40.48
C GLY A 29 20.06 -8.48 40.03
N GLY A 30 19.75 -9.76 39.89
CA GLY A 30 18.37 -10.27 40.03
C GLY A 30 18.30 -11.19 41.26
N PRO A 31 17.17 -11.27 42.00
CA PRO A 31 17.07 -12.11 43.19
C PRO A 31 17.22 -13.59 42.80
N ALA A 32 18.08 -14.29 43.58
CA ALA A 32 18.35 -15.70 43.42
C ALA A 32 17.05 -16.53 43.59
N VAL A 33 16.59 -17.15 42.53
CA VAL A 33 15.62 -18.24 42.62
C VAL A 33 16.38 -19.46 43.16
N ALA A 34 16.00 -19.93 44.34
CA ALA A 34 16.56 -21.10 45.02
C ALA A 34 16.28 -22.33 44.15
N THR A 35 17.31 -22.85 43.48
CA THR A 35 17.31 -24.21 42.96
C THR A 35 17.73 -25.16 44.03
N GLN A 36 16.85 -26.05 44.35
CA GLN A 36 17.00 -27.14 45.33
C GLN A 36 18.15 -28.09 44.92
N GLY A 37 19.11 -28.31 45.86
CA GLY A 37 19.86 -29.55 45.93
C GLY A 37 21.28 -29.59 45.38
N ASN A 38 22.25 -28.96 46.08
CA ASN A 38 23.62 -29.46 46.08
C ASN A 38 24.13 -29.54 47.55
N PRO A 39 24.29 -30.79 48.12
CA PRO A 39 24.67 -30.98 49.53
C PRO A 39 26.12 -30.64 49.87
N TYR A 40 26.92 -30.18 48.89
CA TYR A 40 28.36 -29.90 49.12
C TYR A 40 28.78 -28.42 48.93
N ALA A 41 27.85 -27.50 48.91
CA ALA A 41 28.19 -26.07 48.88
C ALA A 41 28.55 -25.58 50.29
N GLN A 42 29.85 -25.46 50.60
CA GLN A 42 30.34 -24.77 51.80
C GLN A 42 29.96 -23.31 51.76
N PRO A 43 29.48 -22.73 52.86
CA PRO A 43 29.21 -21.30 52.98
C PRO A 43 30.54 -20.55 53.23
N THR A 44 31.12 -19.98 52.19
CA THR A 44 32.19 -18.99 52.33
C THR A 44 31.58 -17.66 52.62
N GLY A 45 31.28 -17.42 53.89
CA GLY A 45 30.98 -16.10 54.43
C GLY A 45 32.22 -15.21 54.35
N ASN A 46 32.19 -14.17 53.54
CA ASN A 46 33.22 -13.15 53.51
C ASN A 46 32.97 -12.19 54.69
N PRO A 47 33.86 -12.16 55.69
CA PRO A 47 33.68 -11.31 56.88
C PRO A 47 33.80 -9.81 56.63
N TYR A 48 34.20 -9.41 55.43
CA TYR A 48 34.40 -8.00 55.08
C TYR A 48 33.26 -7.36 54.25
N ALA A 49 32.12 -8.02 54.17
CA ALA A 49 30.97 -7.52 53.38
C ALA A 49 30.09 -6.48 54.12
N GLN A 50 30.52 -6.01 55.32
CA GLN A 50 29.86 -4.88 55.98
C GLN A 50 30.54 -3.58 55.58
N ASN A 51 30.01 -2.94 54.56
CA ASN A 51 30.41 -1.60 54.17
C ASN A 51 29.63 -0.57 55.01
N PRO A 52 30.30 0.18 55.95
CA PRO A 52 29.62 1.15 56.81
C PRO A 52 29.05 2.37 56.09
N TYR A 53 29.29 2.49 54.76
CA TYR A 53 28.82 3.61 53.94
C TYR A 53 27.59 3.29 53.10
N ALA A 54 26.90 2.17 53.36
CA ALA A 54 25.70 1.77 52.60
C ALA A 54 24.42 2.56 52.98
N GLN A 55 24.51 3.53 53.89
CA GLN A 55 23.45 4.47 54.21
C GLN A 55 23.71 5.85 53.61
N ASN A 56 23.59 5.93 52.27
CA ASN A 56 23.53 7.22 51.62
C ASN A 56 22.05 7.62 51.48
N PRO A 57 21.57 8.65 52.18
CA PRO A 57 20.17 9.10 52.10
C PRO A 57 19.77 9.59 50.71
N TYR A 58 20.73 9.82 49.81
CA TYR A 58 20.51 10.27 48.44
C TYR A 58 20.42 9.10 47.44
N ALA A 59 20.72 7.86 47.84
CA ALA A 59 20.64 6.70 46.93
C ALA A 59 19.21 6.25 46.64
N GLN A 60 18.23 6.69 47.43
CA GLN A 60 16.82 6.38 47.17
C GLN A 60 16.15 7.34 46.16
N GLN A 61 16.75 8.51 45.89
CA GLN A 61 16.20 9.47 44.92
C GLN A 61 16.64 9.17 43.47
N ASP A 62 17.76 8.48 43.28
CA ASP A 62 18.24 8.14 41.92
C ASP A 62 17.57 6.90 41.30
N LEU A 63 16.88 6.08 42.12
CA LEU A 63 16.15 4.92 41.60
C LEU A 63 14.82 5.28 40.93
N GLN A 64 14.36 6.53 41.04
CA GLN A 64 13.13 6.99 40.42
C GLN A 64 13.37 7.68 39.06
N TYR A 65 14.65 7.95 38.70
CA TYR A 65 15.02 8.57 37.41
C TYR A 65 15.67 7.63 36.41
N GLY A 66 15.77 6.33 36.69
CA GLY A 66 16.64 5.42 35.96
C GLY A 66 15.96 4.33 35.14
N ALA A 67 14.65 4.32 34.98
CA ALA A 67 14.02 3.53 33.91
C ALA A 67 13.92 4.44 32.67
N PRO A 68 14.67 4.18 31.57
CA PRO A 68 14.36 4.86 30.34
C PRO A 68 12.87 4.59 30.06
N PRO A 69 12.09 5.63 29.68
CA PRO A 69 10.71 5.40 29.32
C PRO A 69 10.72 4.25 28.29
N GLN A 70 10.15 3.12 28.67
CA GLN A 70 9.89 2.05 27.72
C GLN A 70 9.02 2.68 26.66
N ALA A 71 9.64 3.10 25.56
CA ALA A 71 8.91 3.51 24.37
C ALA A 71 7.93 2.37 24.09
N PRO A 72 6.64 2.64 23.97
CA PRO A 72 5.66 1.59 23.70
C PRO A 72 6.13 0.85 22.46
N ALA A 73 6.46 -0.43 22.61
CA ALA A 73 7.10 -1.28 21.62
C ALA A 73 6.23 -1.49 20.35
N THR A 74 5.05 -0.86 20.29
CA THR A 74 4.05 -0.99 19.22
C THR A 74 3.85 0.29 18.40
N THR A 75 4.40 1.46 18.79
CA THR A 75 4.11 2.73 18.11
C THR A 75 4.84 2.94 16.79
N GLY A 76 5.70 2.02 16.37
CA GLY A 76 6.50 2.18 15.16
C GLY A 76 6.24 1.17 14.03
N ARG A 77 5.43 0.11 14.24
CA ARG A 77 5.21 -0.94 13.24
C ARG A 77 3.87 -0.78 12.54
N MET A 78 3.85 -1.09 11.25
CA MET A 78 2.67 -1.10 10.41
C MET A 78 1.68 -2.18 10.87
N THR A 79 0.40 -1.82 10.95
CA THR A 79 -0.71 -2.74 11.24
C THR A 79 -1.71 -2.75 10.07
N ILE A 80 -2.55 -3.77 10.01
CA ILE A 80 -3.65 -3.82 9.01
C ILE A 80 -4.59 -2.64 9.22
N ASP A 81 -4.90 -2.28 10.47
CA ASP A 81 -5.78 -1.15 10.79
C ASP A 81 -5.20 0.19 10.30
N ASP A 82 -3.87 0.36 10.38
CA ASP A 82 -3.21 1.53 9.82
C ASP A 82 -3.40 1.63 8.31
N VAL A 83 -3.32 0.51 7.59
CA VAL A 83 -3.54 0.47 6.13
C VAL A 83 -5.00 0.77 5.81
N VAL A 84 -5.94 0.12 6.50
CA VAL A 84 -7.38 0.33 6.30
C VAL A 84 -7.75 1.81 6.52
N LEU A 85 -7.29 2.41 7.64
CA LEU A 85 -7.59 3.81 7.95
C LEU A 85 -7.02 4.77 6.90
N ARG A 86 -5.79 4.53 6.43
CA ARG A 86 -5.15 5.39 5.42
C ARG A 86 -5.74 5.19 4.03
N THR A 87 -6.11 3.96 3.68
CA THR A 87 -6.84 3.68 2.44
C THR A 87 -8.23 4.34 2.48
N ALA A 88 -8.95 4.22 3.59
CA ALA A 88 -10.24 4.87 3.76
C ALA A 88 -10.13 6.41 3.68
N SER A 89 -9.09 7.00 4.27
CA SER A 89 -8.86 8.45 4.18
C SER A 89 -8.51 8.89 2.75
N THR A 90 -7.68 8.14 2.03
CA THR A 90 -7.30 8.44 0.65
C THR A 90 -8.50 8.32 -0.30
N LEU A 91 -9.26 7.22 -0.19
CA LEU A 91 -10.49 7.02 -0.96
C LEU A 91 -11.57 8.03 -0.56
N GLY A 92 -11.65 8.39 0.72
CA GLY A 92 -12.57 9.43 1.20
C GLY A 92 -12.33 10.79 0.54
N VAL A 93 -11.05 11.23 0.46
CA VAL A 93 -10.67 12.45 -0.25
C VAL A 93 -11.01 12.33 -1.73
N LEU A 94 -10.66 11.22 -2.37
CA LEU A 94 -10.94 10.96 -3.79
C LEU A 94 -12.45 11.03 -4.08
N ILE A 95 -13.27 10.30 -3.32
CA ILE A 95 -14.73 10.27 -3.52
C ILE A 95 -15.35 11.66 -3.26
N LEU A 96 -14.89 12.35 -2.22
CA LEU A 96 -15.40 13.68 -1.89
C LEU A 96 -15.09 14.68 -3.01
N THR A 97 -13.86 14.70 -3.54
CA THR A 97 -13.48 15.57 -4.65
C THR A 97 -14.14 15.16 -5.96
N ALA A 98 -14.38 13.86 -6.20
CA ALA A 98 -15.16 13.38 -7.32
C ALA A 98 -16.62 13.87 -7.25
N ALA A 99 -17.27 13.74 -6.10
CA ALA A 99 -18.63 14.23 -5.90
C ALA A 99 -18.72 15.75 -6.05
N LEU A 100 -17.76 16.50 -5.51
CA LEU A 100 -17.70 17.95 -5.67
C LEU A 100 -17.50 18.36 -7.14
N SER A 101 -16.60 17.71 -7.86
CA SER A 101 -16.39 18.02 -9.28
C SER A 101 -17.62 17.66 -10.12
N TRP A 102 -18.28 16.55 -9.82
CA TRP A 102 -19.56 16.19 -10.45
C TRP A 102 -20.63 17.28 -10.27
N ALA A 103 -20.76 17.80 -9.05
CA ALA A 103 -21.77 18.81 -8.73
C ALA A 103 -21.43 20.22 -9.28
N LEU A 104 -20.13 20.57 -9.32
CA LEU A 104 -19.67 21.92 -9.64
C LEU A 104 -19.26 22.13 -11.10
N LEU A 105 -19.00 21.05 -11.83
CA LEU A 105 -18.55 21.09 -13.23
C LEU A 105 -19.63 20.51 -14.15
N PRO A 106 -20.55 21.38 -14.65
CA PRO A 106 -21.62 20.92 -15.53
C PRO A 106 -21.07 20.43 -16.87
N VAL A 107 -21.76 19.44 -17.46
CA VAL A 107 -21.41 18.80 -18.74
C VAL A 107 -22.41 19.08 -19.84
N ASP A 108 -23.16 20.21 -19.72
CA ASP A 108 -24.00 20.73 -20.80
C ASP A 108 -23.15 21.20 -22.00
N ASP A 109 -23.79 21.48 -23.13
CA ASP A 109 -23.08 21.82 -24.38
C ASP A 109 -22.25 23.10 -24.26
N ALA A 110 -22.64 24.02 -23.39
CA ALA A 110 -21.93 25.28 -23.16
C ALA A 110 -20.67 25.11 -22.30
N ASN A 111 -20.66 24.16 -21.38
CA ASN A 111 -19.66 24.03 -20.36
C ASN A 111 -18.76 22.78 -20.48
N ILE A 112 -19.16 21.79 -21.32
CA ILE A 112 -18.45 20.53 -21.46
C ILE A 112 -16.96 20.68 -21.80
N SER A 113 -16.62 21.60 -22.68
CA SER A 113 -15.22 21.85 -23.08
C SER A 113 -14.38 22.35 -21.90
N ARG A 114 -14.95 23.23 -21.06
CA ARG A 114 -14.30 23.73 -19.84
C ARG A 114 -14.14 22.62 -18.82
N SER A 115 -15.20 21.87 -18.55
CA SER A 115 -15.19 20.79 -17.57
C SER A 115 -14.21 19.69 -17.97
N TYR A 116 -14.19 19.33 -19.26
CA TYR A 116 -13.22 18.38 -19.82
C TYR A 116 -11.78 18.87 -19.69
N GLY A 117 -11.53 20.16 -20.00
CA GLY A 117 -10.21 20.78 -19.83
C GLY A 117 -9.71 20.76 -18.37
N ILE A 118 -10.61 21.01 -17.41
CA ILE A 118 -10.29 20.92 -15.97
C ILE A 118 -10.00 19.47 -15.60
N GLY A 119 -10.80 18.52 -16.06
CA GLY A 119 -10.60 17.09 -15.82
C GLY A 119 -9.24 16.60 -16.33
N ILE A 120 -8.89 16.93 -17.57
CA ILE A 120 -7.56 16.60 -18.14
C ILE A 120 -6.43 17.26 -17.36
N GLY A 121 -6.57 18.55 -17.00
CA GLY A 121 -5.59 19.24 -16.17
C GLY A 121 -5.38 18.55 -14.83
N ALA A 122 -6.47 18.14 -14.16
CA ALA A 122 -6.41 17.39 -12.93
C ALA A 122 -5.74 16.01 -13.11
N ALA A 123 -6.06 15.28 -14.17
CA ALA A 123 -5.42 14.01 -14.50
C ALA A 123 -3.90 14.16 -14.70
N LEU A 124 -3.46 15.18 -15.43
CA LEU A 124 -2.03 15.43 -15.65
C LEU A 124 -1.30 15.75 -14.36
N ILE A 125 -1.91 16.57 -13.49
CA ILE A 125 -1.34 16.88 -12.17
C ILE A 125 -1.31 15.62 -11.31
N GLY A 126 -2.40 14.86 -11.26
CA GLY A 126 -2.49 13.57 -10.56
C GLY A 126 -1.41 12.60 -11.03
N MET A 127 -1.24 12.45 -12.34
CA MET A 127 -0.21 11.61 -12.93
C MET A 127 1.20 12.03 -12.48
N VAL A 128 1.53 13.31 -12.51
CA VAL A 128 2.84 13.83 -12.04
C VAL A 128 3.03 13.51 -10.56
N LEU A 129 2.01 13.75 -9.72
CA LEU A 129 2.07 13.46 -8.29
C LEU A 129 2.25 11.95 -8.02
N ALA A 130 1.56 11.10 -8.78
CA ALA A 130 1.71 9.65 -8.70
C ALA A 130 3.14 9.20 -9.07
N PHE A 131 3.70 9.74 -10.15
CA PHE A 131 5.09 9.48 -10.52
C PHE A 131 6.06 9.96 -9.44
N VAL A 132 5.93 11.20 -8.95
CA VAL A 132 6.78 11.73 -7.88
C VAL A 132 6.72 10.83 -6.65
N GLN A 133 5.53 10.38 -6.23
CA GLN A 133 5.39 9.49 -5.08
C GLN A 133 6.01 8.11 -5.35
N SER A 134 5.86 7.57 -6.55
CA SER A 134 6.40 6.25 -6.94
C SER A 134 7.94 6.21 -6.92
N PHE A 135 8.60 7.33 -7.24
CA PHE A 135 10.06 7.44 -7.19
C PHE A 135 10.60 7.85 -5.81
N LYS A 136 9.74 8.32 -4.92
CA LYS A 136 10.13 8.67 -3.54
C LYS A 136 10.40 7.42 -2.72
N ARG A 137 11.52 7.41 -1.98
CA ARG A 137 11.87 6.31 -1.07
C ARG A 137 11.01 6.26 0.20
N LYS A 138 10.35 7.36 0.55
CA LYS A 138 9.51 7.47 1.74
C LYS A 138 8.09 7.87 1.34
N ALA A 139 7.11 7.28 2.01
CA ALA A 139 5.73 7.69 1.88
C ALA A 139 5.55 9.16 2.27
N SER A 140 4.84 9.92 1.45
CA SER A 140 4.48 11.30 1.75
C SER A 140 2.96 11.42 1.81
N PRO A 141 2.35 11.47 3.00
CA PRO A 141 0.91 11.57 3.16
C PRO A 141 0.31 12.74 2.37
N ALA A 142 0.99 13.89 2.39
CA ALA A 142 0.54 15.08 1.67
C ALA A 142 0.49 14.85 0.15
N LEU A 143 1.51 14.21 -0.45
CA LEU A 143 1.50 13.89 -1.88
C LEU A 143 0.39 12.91 -2.24
N ILE A 144 0.18 11.88 -1.42
CA ILE A 144 -0.83 10.84 -1.65
C ILE A 144 -2.23 11.43 -1.56
N LEU A 145 -2.51 12.26 -0.56
CA LEU A 145 -3.81 12.92 -0.42
C LEU A 145 -4.04 13.97 -1.51
N THR A 146 -3.00 14.71 -1.91
CA THR A 146 -3.10 15.65 -3.02
C THR A 146 -3.34 14.92 -4.35
N TYR A 147 -2.64 13.80 -4.60
CA TYR A 147 -2.93 12.91 -5.71
C TYR A 147 -4.41 12.48 -5.71
N ALA A 148 -4.90 11.97 -4.58
CA ALA A 148 -6.28 11.52 -4.45
C ALA A 148 -7.29 12.65 -4.74
N ALA A 149 -6.99 13.89 -4.35
CA ALA A 149 -7.84 15.03 -4.61
C ALA A 149 -7.92 15.35 -6.12
N PHE A 150 -6.79 15.42 -6.81
CA PHE A 150 -6.77 15.68 -8.26
C PHE A 150 -7.34 14.51 -9.07
N GLU A 151 -7.03 13.27 -8.69
CA GLU A 151 -7.60 12.08 -9.32
C GLU A 151 -9.12 12.04 -9.14
N GLY A 152 -9.63 12.42 -7.95
CA GLY A 152 -11.06 12.52 -7.72
C GLY A 152 -11.73 13.57 -8.61
N VAL A 153 -11.11 14.74 -8.80
CA VAL A 153 -11.63 15.76 -9.74
C VAL A 153 -11.73 15.18 -11.17
N PHE A 154 -10.67 14.51 -11.62
CA PHE A 154 -10.66 13.85 -12.93
C PHE A 154 -11.77 12.80 -13.04
N LEU A 155 -11.85 11.89 -12.08
CA LEU A 155 -12.86 10.82 -12.09
C LEU A 155 -14.29 11.37 -12.05
N GLY A 156 -14.54 12.42 -11.26
CA GLY A 156 -15.86 13.04 -11.18
C GLY A 156 -16.29 13.66 -12.52
N VAL A 157 -15.38 14.35 -13.22
CA VAL A 157 -15.67 14.92 -14.55
C VAL A 157 -15.93 13.81 -15.58
N VAL A 158 -15.04 12.82 -15.67
CA VAL A 158 -15.17 11.72 -16.65
C VAL A 158 -16.45 10.93 -16.40
N SER A 159 -16.73 10.60 -15.15
CA SER A 159 -17.94 9.88 -14.76
C SER A 159 -19.21 10.67 -15.11
N ASN A 160 -19.20 11.98 -14.83
CA ASN A 160 -20.31 12.87 -15.17
C ASN A 160 -20.57 12.92 -16.69
N ILE A 161 -19.48 12.99 -17.50
CA ILE A 161 -19.60 12.98 -18.97
C ILE A 161 -20.16 11.63 -19.44
N VAL A 162 -19.62 10.52 -18.95
CA VAL A 162 -20.08 9.18 -19.35
C VAL A 162 -21.54 8.97 -18.96
N ASP A 163 -21.90 9.31 -17.73
CA ASP A 163 -23.23 9.08 -17.17
C ASP A 163 -24.31 9.90 -17.92
N ASN A 164 -24.04 11.17 -18.18
CA ASN A 164 -25.03 12.08 -18.78
C ASN A 164 -25.04 12.10 -20.30
N ARG A 165 -23.97 11.62 -20.98
CA ARG A 165 -23.82 11.74 -22.43
C ARG A 165 -23.74 10.43 -23.18
N ILE A 166 -23.39 9.32 -22.51
CA ILE A 166 -23.10 8.06 -23.16
C ILE A 166 -23.97 6.93 -22.60
N ALA A 167 -24.00 6.78 -21.28
CA ALA A 167 -24.60 5.62 -20.63
C ALA A 167 -25.16 6.01 -19.26
N ASP A 168 -26.45 6.24 -19.18
CA ASP A 168 -27.14 6.63 -17.93
C ASP A 168 -26.94 5.56 -16.85
N GLY A 169 -26.55 6.00 -15.64
CA GLY A 169 -26.26 5.12 -14.51
C GLY A 169 -24.92 4.36 -14.58
N ALA A 170 -24.09 4.58 -15.60
CA ALA A 170 -22.83 3.86 -15.78
C ALA A 170 -21.84 4.15 -14.64
N ALA A 171 -21.81 5.36 -14.12
CA ALA A 171 -20.93 5.71 -13.00
C ALA A 171 -21.24 4.89 -11.74
N MET A 172 -22.52 4.76 -11.39
CA MET A 172 -22.94 3.96 -10.24
C MET A 172 -22.65 2.47 -10.45
N GLN A 173 -22.90 1.95 -11.65
CA GLN A 173 -22.60 0.55 -12.01
C GLN A 173 -21.10 0.28 -11.93
N ALA A 174 -20.24 1.21 -12.37
CA ALA A 174 -18.79 1.08 -12.27
C ALA A 174 -18.31 1.06 -10.82
N VAL A 175 -18.89 1.90 -9.93
CA VAL A 175 -18.61 1.85 -8.48
C VAL A 175 -18.99 0.49 -7.90
N ILE A 176 -20.21 0.00 -8.17
CA ILE A 176 -20.66 -1.30 -7.67
C ILE A 176 -19.75 -2.43 -8.21
N GLY A 177 -19.44 -2.41 -9.50
CA GLY A 177 -18.52 -3.37 -10.12
C GLY A 177 -17.14 -3.38 -9.47
N THR A 178 -16.57 -2.21 -9.22
CA THR A 178 -15.27 -2.05 -8.54
C THR A 178 -15.31 -2.63 -7.13
N MET A 179 -16.36 -2.31 -6.36
CA MET A 179 -16.53 -2.84 -5.01
C MET A 179 -16.76 -4.36 -4.98
N ALA A 180 -17.48 -4.89 -5.99
CA ALA A 180 -17.67 -6.34 -6.14
C ALA A 180 -16.35 -7.05 -6.43
N VAL A 181 -15.53 -6.52 -7.35
CA VAL A 181 -14.19 -7.07 -7.62
C VAL A 181 -13.31 -7.00 -6.39
N PHE A 182 -13.25 -5.84 -5.71
CA PHE A 182 -12.47 -5.67 -4.48
C PHE A 182 -12.86 -6.71 -3.43
N THR A 183 -14.15 -6.83 -3.14
CA THR A 183 -14.66 -7.76 -2.14
C THR A 183 -14.42 -9.21 -2.55
N GLY A 184 -14.65 -9.55 -3.82
CA GLY A 184 -14.43 -10.90 -4.36
C GLY A 184 -12.96 -11.31 -4.26
N VAL A 185 -12.04 -10.44 -4.65
CA VAL A 185 -10.59 -10.70 -4.55
C VAL A 185 -10.17 -10.80 -3.08
N LEU A 186 -10.69 -9.94 -2.19
CA LEU A 186 -10.37 -10.00 -0.77
C LEU A 186 -10.81 -11.32 -0.14
N ILE A 187 -12.03 -11.78 -0.46
CA ILE A 187 -12.54 -13.08 0.02
C ILE A 187 -11.68 -14.22 -0.53
N ALA A 188 -11.42 -14.24 -1.84
CA ALA A 188 -10.63 -15.27 -2.50
C ALA A 188 -9.18 -15.32 -1.96
N TYR A 189 -8.60 -14.15 -1.68
CA TYR A 189 -7.27 -14.04 -1.07
C TYR A 189 -7.28 -14.58 0.36
N LYS A 190 -8.22 -14.16 1.21
CA LYS A 190 -8.34 -14.64 2.60
C LYS A 190 -8.68 -16.14 2.68
N ALA A 191 -9.48 -16.64 1.76
CA ALA A 191 -9.80 -18.08 1.66
C ALA A 191 -8.62 -18.94 1.15
N GLY A 192 -7.51 -18.29 0.72
CA GLY A 192 -6.34 -18.97 0.21
C GLY A 192 -6.51 -19.55 -1.21
N TRP A 193 -7.58 -19.15 -1.92
CA TRP A 193 -7.80 -19.56 -3.32
C TRP A 193 -6.78 -18.90 -4.24
N ILE A 194 -6.42 -17.66 -3.97
CA ILE A 194 -5.38 -16.93 -4.69
C ILE A 194 -4.08 -17.02 -3.88
N ARG A 195 -3.09 -17.72 -4.44
CA ARG A 195 -1.75 -17.83 -3.84
C ARG A 195 -0.77 -16.96 -4.61
N VAL A 196 -0.38 -15.84 -4.02
CA VAL A 196 0.60 -14.93 -4.60
C VAL A 196 2.00 -15.49 -4.35
N ASN A 197 2.56 -16.10 -5.38
CA ASN A 197 3.93 -16.59 -5.39
C ASN A 197 4.79 -15.81 -6.41
N ARG A 198 6.10 -16.07 -6.45
CA ARG A 198 7.03 -15.40 -7.38
C ARG A 198 6.64 -15.58 -8.86
N ARG A 199 6.04 -16.72 -9.22
CA ARG A 199 5.59 -16.99 -10.60
C ARG A 199 4.35 -16.15 -10.93
N PHE A 200 3.39 -16.07 -10.01
CA PHE A 200 2.20 -15.22 -10.15
C PHE A 200 2.60 -13.76 -10.30
N TYR A 201 3.49 -13.25 -9.42
CA TYR A 201 4.03 -11.88 -9.52
C TYR A 201 4.66 -11.63 -10.89
N GLY A 202 5.55 -12.51 -11.35
CA GLY A 202 6.21 -12.37 -12.65
C GLY A 202 5.22 -12.40 -13.83
N PHE A 203 4.21 -13.26 -13.76
CA PHE A 203 3.14 -13.33 -14.79
C PHE A 203 2.33 -12.03 -14.82
N VAL A 204 1.85 -11.54 -13.67
CA VAL A 204 1.05 -10.31 -13.59
C VAL A 204 1.85 -9.10 -14.10
N MET A 205 3.12 -8.98 -13.70
CA MET A 205 3.98 -7.89 -14.17
C MET A 205 4.25 -7.95 -15.67
N ALA A 206 4.46 -9.13 -16.24
CA ALA A 206 4.63 -9.31 -17.69
C ALA A 206 3.33 -8.99 -18.46
N ALA A 207 2.18 -9.46 -17.95
CA ALA A 207 0.87 -9.15 -18.53
C ALA A 207 0.56 -7.66 -18.48
N ALA A 208 0.87 -6.99 -17.35
CA ALA A 208 0.72 -5.55 -17.19
C ALA A 208 1.57 -4.76 -18.18
N LEU A 209 2.84 -5.13 -18.30
CA LEU A 209 3.75 -4.50 -19.26
C LEU A 209 3.22 -4.67 -20.69
N GLY A 210 2.81 -5.88 -21.07
CA GLY A 210 2.21 -6.16 -22.37
C GLY A 210 0.95 -5.32 -22.62
N PHE A 211 0.06 -5.23 -21.64
CA PHE A 211 -1.16 -4.43 -21.73
C PHE A 211 -0.84 -2.93 -21.90
N ILE A 212 0.10 -2.40 -21.11
CA ILE A 212 0.52 -0.99 -21.19
C ILE A 212 1.15 -0.70 -22.58
N LEU A 213 2.00 -1.59 -23.08
CA LEU A 213 2.60 -1.43 -24.41
C LEU A 213 1.56 -1.44 -25.51
N LEU A 214 0.59 -2.35 -25.47
CA LEU A 214 -0.53 -2.38 -26.43
C LEU A 214 -1.34 -1.08 -26.36
N MET A 215 -1.64 -0.59 -25.15
CA MET A 215 -2.37 0.68 -24.99
C MET A 215 -1.55 1.87 -25.49
N ALA A 216 -0.24 1.89 -25.25
CA ALA A 216 0.64 2.94 -25.76
C ALA A 216 0.71 2.94 -27.28
N VAL A 217 0.82 1.77 -27.90
CA VAL A 217 0.77 1.62 -29.37
C VAL A 217 -0.58 2.11 -29.92
N ASN A 218 -1.70 1.69 -29.30
CA ASN A 218 -3.02 2.16 -29.70
C ASN A 218 -3.16 3.69 -29.60
N LEU A 219 -2.62 4.29 -28.54
CA LEU A 219 -2.61 5.74 -28.37
C LEU A 219 -1.79 6.45 -29.45
N LEU A 220 -0.61 5.92 -29.79
CA LEU A 220 0.21 6.47 -30.89
C LEU A 220 -0.56 6.46 -32.21
N PHE A 221 -1.22 5.34 -32.55
CA PHE A 221 -2.05 5.26 -33.74
C PHE A 221 -3.26 6.21 -33.69
N ALA A 222 -3.88 6.41 -32.53
CA ALA A 222 -4.97 7.37 -32.38
C ALA A 222 -4.50 8.82 -32.58
N VAL A 223 -3.33 9.18 -32.05
CA VAL A 223 -2.79 10.54 -32.16
C VAL A 223 -2.28 10.85 -33.56
N PHE A 224 -1.58 9.93 -34.20
CA PHE A 224 -0.94 10.17 -35.53
C PHE A 224 -1.79 9.68 -36.72
N GLY A 225 -2.62 8.64 -36.54
CA GLY A 225 -3.45 8.06 -37.61
C GLY A 225 -4.88 8.60 -37.62
N GLY A 226 -5.30 9.29 -36.56
CA GLY A 226 -6.69 9.73 -36.37
C GLY A 226 -7.65 8.60 -35.97
N GLY A 227 -8.79 8.96 -35.42
CA GLY A 227 -9.84 8.02 -35.01
C GLY A 227 -9.49 7.24 -33.72
N ASP A 228 -10.00 6.01 -33.59
CA ASP A 228 -9.90 5.16 -32.40
C ASP A 228 -8.58 4.37 -32.29
N GLY A 229 -7.57 4.72 -33.09
CA GLY A 229 -6.31 4.00 -33.16
C GLY A 229 -6.47 2.63 -33.86
N LEU A 230 -5.97 1.57 -33.22
CA LEU A 230 -6.11 0.18 -33.72
C LEU A 230 -7.42 -0.50 -33.28
N GLY A 231 -8.34 0.25 -32.66
CA GLY A 231 -9.62 -0.27 -32.21
C GLY A 231 -9.58 -1.10 -30.92
N PHE A 232 -8.44 -1.13 -30.22
CA PHE A 232 -8.33 -1.89 -28.95
C PHE A 232 -9.15 -1.27 -27.79
N ARG A 233 -9.69 -0.08 -28.00
CA ARG A 233 -10.49 0.62 -26.99
C ARG A 233 -11.92 0.90 -27.45
N SER A 234 -12.34 0.38 -28.59
CA SER A 234 -13.68 0.55 -29.17
C SER A 234 -14.25 -0.77 -29.70
N GLY A 235 -15.57 -0.83 -29.82
CA GLY A 235 -16.29 -2.01 -30.35
C GLY A 235 -16.01 -3.30 -29.56
N ALA A 236 -16.16 -4.44 -30.21
CA ALA A 236 -16.00 -5.77 -29.62
C ALA A 236 -14.60 -6.00 -29.04
N LEU A 237 -13.54 -5.51 -29.68
CA LEU A 237 -12.19 -5.58 -29.15
C LEU A 237 -12.05 -4.75 -27.87
N GLY A 238 -12.66 -3.57 -27.82
CA GLY A 238 -12.68 -2.73 -26.62
C GLY A 238 -13.32 -3.43 -25.42
N VAL A 239 -14.38 -4.21 -25.64
CA VAL A 239 -15.02 -5.04 -24.59
C VAL A 239 -14.05 -6.11 -24.09
N VAL A 240 -13.40 -6.87 -24.99
CA VAL A 240 -12.44 -7.92 -24.63
C VAL A 240 -11.27 -7.33 -23.82
N PHE A 241 -10.69 -6.24 -24.30
CA PHE A 241 -9.59 -5.56 -23.59
C PHE A 241 -10.04 -4.93 -22.28
N GLY A 242 -11.30 -4.49 -22.15
CA GLY A 242 -11.89 -4.02 -20.91
C GLY A 242 -11.96 -5.12 -19.85
N VAL A 243 -12.47 -6.29 -20.24
CA VAL A 243 -12.52 -7.46 -19.33
C VAL A 243 -11.11 -7.89 -18.92
N ILE A 244 -10.15 -7.95 -19.86
CA ILE A 244 -8.74 -8.24 -19.55
C ILE A 244 -8.17 -7.21 -18.56
N GLY A 245 -8.46 -5.92 -18.77
CA GLY A 245 -8.03 -4.84 -17.86
C GLY A 245 -8.59 -4.99 -16.45
N ILE A 246 -9.86 -5.38 -16.31
CA ILE A 246 -10.50 -5.65 -15.00
C ILE A 246 -9.85 -6.88 -14.34
N ILE A 247 -9.62 -7.96 -15.07
CA ILE A 247 -8.94 -9.16 -14.55
C ILE A 247 -7.52 -8.82 -14.08
N LEU A 248 -6.81 -8.02 -14.87
CA LEU A 248 -5.47 -7.57 -14.51
C LEU A 248 -5.49 -6.70 -13.24
N GLY A 249 -6.45 -5.80 -13.11
CA GLY A 249 -6.69 -5.02 -11.89
C GLY A 249 -6.99 -5.92 -10.68
N ALA A 250 -7.81 -6.97 -10.84
CA ALA A 250 -8.06 -7.96 -9.79
C ALA A 250 -6.78 -8.71 -9.38
N CYS A 251 -5.89 -9.01 -10.33
CA CYS A 251 -4.58 -9.59 -10.02
C CYS A 251 -3.69 -8.59 -9.25
N PHE A 252 -3.71 -7.30 -9.61
CA PHE A 252 -2.99 -6.27 -8.86
C PHE A 252 -3.52 -6.13 -7.43
N LEU A 253 -4.84 -6.17 -7.20
CA LEU A 253 -5.39 -6.18 -5.84
C LEU A 253 -4.85 -7.33 -5.00
N ALA A 254 -4.71 -8.52 -5.59
CA ALA A 254 -4.13 -9.66 -4.88
C ALA A 254 -2.65 -9.42 -4.54
N LEU A 255 -1.88 -8.74 -5.42
CA LEU A 255 -0.51 -8.32 -5.14
C LEU A 255 -0.46 -7.27 -4.02
N ASP A 256 -1.37 -6.29 -4.04
CA ASP A 256 -1.46 -5.24 -3.02
C ASP A 256 -1.77 -5.85 -1.64
N PHE A 257 -2.72 -6.79 -1.56
CA PHE A 257 -3.02 -7.51 -0.32
C PHE A 257 -1.81 -8.31 0.20
N LYS A 258 -1.08 -8.95 -0.71
CA LYS A 258 0.16 -9.67 -0.34
C LYS A 258 1.23 -8.71 0.17
N GLN A 259 1.39 -7.56 -0.45
CA GLN A 259 2.34 -6.53 -0.01
C GLN A 259 1.98 -6.01 1.38
N VAL A 260 0.69 -5.80 1.68
CA VAL A 260 0.20 -5.42 3.01
C VAL A 260 0.52 -6.51 4.04
N GLU A 261 0.17 -7.77 3.73
CA GLU A 261 0.43 -8.92 4.61
C GLU A 261 1.92 -9.05 4.93
N ASP A 262 2.78 -9.00 3.89
CA ASP A 262 4.23 -9.07 4.04
C ASP A 262 4.78 -7.89 4.85
N GLY A 263 4.31 -6.66 4.59
CA GLY A 263 4.70 -5.47 5.33
C GLY A 263 4.39 -5.60 6.83
N VAL A 264 3.21 -6.08 7.17
CA VAL A 264 2.82 -6.33 8.57
C VAL A 264 3.66 -7.47 9.17
N ALA A 265 3.83 -8.57 8.45
CA ALA A 265 4.58 -9.75 8.92
C ALA A 265 6.05 -9.44 9.19
N TYR A 266 6.69 -8.63 8.34
CA TYR A 266 8.09 -8.20 8.52
C TYR A 266 8.25 -7.03 9.46
N GLY A 267 7.16 -6.45 9.98
CA GLY A 267 7.19 -5.32 10.89
C GLY A 267 7.69 -4.03 10.24
N ALA A 268 7.23 -3.76 9.02
CA ALA A 268 7.54 -2.53 8.29
C ALA A 268 7.22 -1.28 9.14
N PRO A 269 7.91 -0.14 8.92
CA PRO A 269 7.58 1.11 9.58
C PRO A 269 6.12 1.53 9.34
N ARG A 270 5.50 2.12 10.34
CA ARG A 270 4.09 2.56 10.27
C ARG A 270 3.81 3.49 9.08
N GLU A 271 4.80 4.25 8.64
CA GLU A 271 4.68 5.17 7.50
C GLU A 271 4.42 4.44 6.18
N GLU A 272 4.90 3.18 6.04
CA GLU A 272 4.72 2.36 4.84
C GLU A 272 3.25 2.02 4.56
N ALA A 273 2.37 2.10 5.57
CA ALA A 273 0.94 1.95 5.37
C ALA A 273 0.33 3.02 4.44
N TRP A 274 0.98 4.19 4.28
CA TRP A 274 0.60 5.18 3.26
C TRP A 274 0.93 4.74 1.84
N LEU A 275 2.06 4.03 1.64
CA LEU A 275 2.41 3.45 0.34
C LEU A 275 1.44 2.33 -0.03
N ALA A 276 1.08 1.50 0.94
CA ALA A 276 0.07 0.45 0.74
C ALA A 276 -1.30 1.06 0.37
N ALA A 277 -1.73 2.10 1.07
CA ALA A 277 -2.96 2.84 0.76
C ALA A 277 -2.92 3.46 -0.64
N PHE A 278 -1.78 4.02 -1.02
CA PHE A 278 -1.56 4.59 -2.35
C PHE A 278 -1.66 3.52 -3.45
N GLY A 279 -1.01 2.36 -3.28
CA GLY A 279 -1.10 1.24 -4.22
C GLY A 279 -2.54 0.75 -4.39
N LEU A 280 -3.23 0.47 -3.29
CA LEU A 280 -4.64 0.07 -3.29
C LEU A 280 -5.54 1.11 -3.99
N THR A 281 -5.31 2.40 -3.76
CA THR A 281 -6.07 3.47 -4.42
C THR A 281 -5.84 3.48 -5.93
N LEU A 282 -4.58 3.38 -6.39
CA LEU A 282 -4.25 3.30 -7.82
C LEU A 282 -4.93 2.12 -8.49
N THR A 283 -4.88 0.96 -7.87
CA THR A 283 -5.51 -0.27 -8.41
C THR A 283 -7.03 -0.16 -8.47
N LEU A 284 -7.67 0.43 -7.46
CA LEU A 284 -9.12 0.65 -7.45
C LEU A 284 -9.55 1.66 -8.51
N VAL A 285 -8.80 2.75 -8.69
CA VAL A 285 -9.03 3.73 -9.76
C VAL A 285 -8.92 3.07 -11.14
N TRP A 286 -7.89 2.23 -11.34
CA TRP A 286 -7.74 1.46 -12.58
C TRP A 286 -8.98 0.60 -12.87
N ILE A 287 -9.43 -0.20 -11.90
CA ILE A 287 -10.59 -1.09 -12.06
C ILE A 287 -11.85 -0.26 -12.36
N TYR A 288 -12.05 0.84 -11.64
CA TYR A 288 -13.17 1.74 -11.86
C TYR A 288 -13.19 2.29 -13.30
N MET A 289 -12.04 2.77 -13.78
CA MET A 289 -11.93 3.32 -15.13
C MET A 289 -12.16 2.25 -16.23
N GLU A 290 -11.73 1.02 -15.98
CA GLU A 290 -12.00 -0.09 -16.92
C GLU A 290 -13.50 -0.46 -16.94
N PHE A 291 -14.17 -0.45 -15.76
CA PHE A 291 -15.63 -0.64 -15.72
C PHE A 291 -16.36 0.49 -16.42
N LEU A 292 -16.02 1.73 -16.11
CA LEU A 292 -16.68 2.89 -16.72
C LEU A 292 -16.53 2.87 -18.24
N ARG A 293 -15.33 2.54 -18.74
CA ARG A 293 -15.08 2.39 -20.16
C ARG A 293 -15.86 1.23 -20.78
N LEU A 294 -15.86 0.07 -20.11
CA LEU A 294 -16.59 -1.10 -20.58
C LEU A 294 -18.09 -0.80 -20.73
N LEU A 295 -18.68 -0.18 -19.71
CA LEU A 295 -20.09 0.22 -19.74
C LEU A 295 -20.37 1.27 -20.82
N SER A 296 -19.46 2.21 -21.03
CA SER A 296 -19.54 3.19 -22.10
C SER A 296 -19.57 2.53 -23.48
N ILE A 297 -18.72 1.52 -23.75
CA ILE A 297 -18.70 0.81 -25.04
C ILE A 297 -19.98 -0.01 -25.23
N LEU A 298 -20.45 -0.70 -24.20
CA LEU A 298 -21.65 -1.54 -24.28
C LEU A 298 -22.91 -0.71 -24.58
N ASN A 299 -23.02 0.47 -24.00
CA ASN A 299 -24.17 1.36 -24.20
C ASN A 299 -24.05 2.22 -25.48
N SER A 300 -22.86 2.40 -26.03
CA SER A 300 -22.68 3.14 -27.30
C SER A 300 -22.90 2.28 -28.56
N SER A 301 -23.08 0.96 -28.40
CA SER A 301 -23.33 0.02 -29.47
C SER A 301 -24.83 -0.25 -29.71
N ASP A 302 -25.71 0.31 -28.93
CA ASP A 302 -27.14 0.34 -29.10
C ASP A 302 -27.56 1.70 -29.72
#